data_7d02bc47f2c7e7a92d872037ea529cde
#
_entry.id   7d02bc47f2c7e7a92d872037ea529cde
#
_cell.length_a   1.000
_cell.length_b   1.000
_cell.length_c   1.000
_cell.angle_alpha   90.00
_cell.angle_beta   90.00
_cell.angle_gamma   90.00
#
_symmetry.space_group_name_H-M   'P 1'
#
loop_
_entity.id
_entity.type
_entity.pdbx_description
1 polymer ?
#
loop_
_entity_poly.entity_id
_entity_poly.type
_entity_poly.pdbx_seq_one_letter_code
_entity_poly.pdbx_strand_id
1 'polypeptide(L)'
;MDPKLLLVKIITLLHNESKLADRSVQSGALCKEAIGTIRQAETTLDTEAGREIMANLKSTALWMCDAGQDQYYEKSSFYQRVKLNTAGDESLFEAIERGTNLDHDPEALKRSVIEVRKEIRQYFNQIKIKEIITDANRRVNYRPETINWDTFVHEHAARLEPYMNIGDAGASEMIDEFDFDNIDAALKLFQKAKDEEDSIGIMSFGLQGFNRMWGKKRGARQGEFLIIGALPHMYKSGLCMDIFRWICLYNTPIRKDPKKQPLIVYCSFENDLPPNIMQLYKLLKEHETGITVDPKTIDVKEAFEYLKARLQATGYAVKMVHYDPTNYTYQDMFDQVIKWELEGYELHAFLCDYLNMMSLKGCDHSGATGGAIRDLYRRTRNFMSRRGIFFATPHQLSPGARQLVRNGSEEDFAKEVATKGYYDGCSKIDQEADIEIISHIVEVNGIKYLTLKRGKHRYNVTPVSDTFVVYRFMEVGGIVDDINKPDTSRKIVGGDTLADGGGGPFWA
;
A
#
# COMPACT_ATOMS: atom_id res chain seq x y z
N MET A 1 5.19 -32.27 -7.16
CA MET A 1 4.08 -33.25 -7.05
C MET A 1 4.14 -34.14 -8.30
N ASP A 2 4.00 -35.44 -8.15
CA ASP A 2 3.90 -36.37 -9.26
C ASP A 2 2.63 -36.12 -10.08
N PRO A 3 2.66 -36.17 -11.45
CA PRO A 3 1.50 -35.94 -12.26
C PRO A 3 0.31 -36.87 -11.99
N LYS A 4 0.55 -38.15 -11.66
CA LYS A 4 -0.52 -39.06 -11.25
C LYS A 4 -1.19 -38.62 -9.97
N LEU A 5 -0.39 -38.25 -8.95
CA LEU A 5 -0.90 -37.75 -7.67
C LEU A 5 -1.69 -36.45 -7.85
N LEU A 6 -1.27 -35.56 -8.78
CA LEU A 6 -2.01 -34.36 -9.11
C LEU A 6 -3.40 -34.69 -9.66
N LEU A 7 -3.49 -35.61 -10.60
CA LEU A 7 -4.77 -36.04 -11.17
C LEU A 7 -5.69 -36.70 -10.15
N VAL A 8 -5.13 -37.52 -9.25
CA VAL A 8 -5.88 -38.11 -8.13
C VAL A 8 -6.45 -37.00 -7.23
N LYS A 9 -5.64 -36.02 -6.87
CA LYS A 9 -6.09 -34.89 -6.04
C LYS A 9 -7.16 -34.05 -6.75
N ILE A 10 -7.04 -33.80 -8.05
CA ILE A 10 -8.04 -33.09 -8.84
C ILE A 10 -9.37 -33.83 -8.84
N ILE A 11 -9.36 -35.13 -9.15
CA ILE A 11 -10.55 -35.98 -9.15
C ILE A 11 -11.23 -35.98 -7.78
N THR A 12 -10.43 -36.13 -6.71
CA THR A 12 -10.92 -36.13 -5.33
C THR A 12 -11.53 -34.79 -4.96
N LEU A 13 -10.84 -33.67 -5.31
CA LEU A 13 -11.32 -32.34 -5.05
C LEU A 13 -12.68 -32.07 -5.71
N LEU A 14 -12.79 -32.30 -7.01
CA LEU A 14 -14.02 -32.04 -7.77
C LEU A 14 -15.19 -32.90 -7.30
N HIS A 15 -14.92 -34.17 -6.94
CA HIS A 15 -15.93 -35.05 -6.36
C HIS A 15 -16.40 -34.53 -4.99
N ASN A 16 -15.50 -34.10 -4.12
CA ASN A 16 -15.85 -33.61 -2.81
C ASN A 16 -16.53 -32.24 -2.89
N GLU A 17 -16.13 -31.35 -3.81
CA GLU A 17 -16.84 -30.09 -4.09
C GLU A 17 -18.29 -30.32 -4.49
N SER A 18 -18.57 -31.35 -5.31
CA SER A 18 -19.95 -31.67 -5.75
C SER A 18 -20.90 -32.03 -4.61
N LYS A 19 -20.38 -32.43 -3.45
CA LYS A 19 -21.13 -32.77 -2.23
C LYS A 19 -21.43 -31.56 -1.34
N LEU A 20 -20.72 -30.43 -1.52
CA LEU A 20 -20.94 -29.23 -0.73
C LEU A 20 -22.25 -28.55 -1.10
N ALA A 21 -23.02 -28.13 -0.10
CA ALA A 21 -24.22 -27.36 -0.29
C ALA A 21 -23.92 -25.93 -0.79
N ASP A 22 -22.79 -25.37 -0.35
CA ASP A 22 -22.30 -24.07 -0.79
C ASP A 22 -21.43 -24.26 -2.05
N ARG A 23 -21.93 -23.72 -3.17
CA ARG A 23 -21.31 -23.82 -4.50
C ARG A 23 -20.63 -22.52 -4.92
N SER A 24 -20.34 -21.62 -3.98
CA SER A 24 -19.69 -20.35 -4.26
C SER A 24 -18.23 -20.52 -4.75
N VAL A 25 -17.60 -21.65 -4.44
CA VAL A 25 -16.22 -21.96 -4.78
C VAL A 25 -16.16 -22.96 -5.92
N GLN A 26 -15.60 -22.55 -7.06
CA GLN A 26 -15.47 -23.36 -8.26
C GLN A 26 -14.00 -23.66 -8.58
N SER A 27 -13.57 -24.92 -8.43
CA SER A 27 -12.19 -25.31 -8.70
C SER A 27 -11.96 -25.82 -10.14
N GLY A 28 -13.01 -25.98 -10.96
CA GLY A 28 -12.90 -26.54 -12.30
C GLY A 28 -11.91 -25.82 -13.22
N ALA A 29 -11.94 -24.47 -13.24
CA ALA A 29 -11.01 -23.67 -14.03
C ALA A 29 -9.55 -23.85 -13.58
N LEU A 30 -9.29 -23.78 -12.28
CA LEU A 30 -7.96 -24.01 -11.68
C LEU A 30 -7.45 -25.42 -12.02
N CYS A 31 -8.31 -26.43 -11.87
CA CYS A 31 -7.97 -27.83 -12.16
C CYS A 31 -7.64 -28.01 -13.64
N LYS A 32 -8.39 -27.39 -14.54
CA LYS A 32 -8.16 -27.43 -15.98
C LYS A 32 -6.81 -26.80 -16.36
N GLU A 33 -6.47 -25.66 -15.77
CA GLU A 33 -5.17 -25.03 -15.95
C GLU A 33 -4.04 -25.90 -15.39
N ALA A 34 -4.19 -26.47 -14.19
CA ALA A 34 -3.20 -27.37 -13.60
C ALA A 34 -2.97 -28.62 -14.46
N ILE A 35 -4.03 -29.23 -15.00
CA ILE A 35 -3.93 -30.38 -15.95
C ILE A 35 -3.16 -29.96 -17.22
N GLY A 36 -3.35 -28.72 -17.69
CA GLY A 36 -2.66 -28.17 -18.85
C GLY A 36 -1.14 -28.06 -18.67
N THR A 37 -0.65 -28.00 -17.41
CA THR A 37 0.79 -27.98 -17.12
C THR A 37 1.47 -29.33 -17.22
N ILE A 38 0.71 -30.42 -17.26
CA ILE A 38 1.25 -31.79 -17.39
C ILE A 38 1.72 -32.00 -18.85
N ARG A 39 3.03 -31.93 -19.05
CA ARG A 39 3.67 -32.16 -20.36
C ARG A 39 3.76 -33.65 -20.65
N GLN A 40 3.65 -34.05 -21.93
CA GLN A 40 3.86 -35.43 -22.36
C GLN A 40 5.28 -35.95 -22.01
N ALA A 41 6.27 -35.07 -21.96
CA ALA A 41 7.66 -35.43 -21.66
C ALA A 41 7.94 -35.69 -20.17
N GLU A 42 7.05 -35.23 -19.26
CA GLU A 42 7.19 -35.46 -17.79
C GLU A 42 6.57 -36.82 -17.37
N THR A 43 5.85 -37.45 -18.26
CA THR A 43 5.41 -38.81 -18.07
C THR A 43 6.56 -39.77 -18.41
N THR A 44 7.56 -39.87 -17.57
CA THR A 44 8.59 -40.94 -17.59
C THR A 44 7.97 -42.27 -17.19
N LEU A 45 6.93 -42.67 -17.90
CA LEU A 45 6.30 -43.97 -17.72
C LEU A 45 6.91 -44.89 -18.73
N ASP A 46 7.83 -45.73 -18.29
CA ASP A 46 8.55 -46.71 -19.12
C ASP A 46 7.65 -47.81 -19.71
N THR A 47 6.36 -47.81 -19.30
CA THR A 47 5.40 -48.86 -19.73
C THR A 47 4.19 -48.27 -20.48
N GLU A 48 3.71 -48.99 -21.48
CA GLU A 48 2.50 -48.65 -22.25
C GLU A 48 1.26 -48.56 -21.36
N ALA A 49 1.10 -49.52 -20.45
CA ALA A 49 0.02 -49.50 -19.43
C ALA A 49 0.02 -48.27 -18.55
N GLY A 50 1.18 -47.80 -18.12
CA GLY A 50 1.31 -46.57 -17.31
C GLY A 50 0.86 -45.33 -18.08
N ARG A 51 1.15 -45.25 -19.38
CA ARG A 51 0.71 -44.12 -20.25
C ARG A 51 -0.80 -44.15 -20.48
N GLU A 52 -1.39 -45.34 -20.61
CA GLU A 52 -2.84 -45.49 -20.76
C GLU A 52 -3.59 -45.06 -19.50
N ILE A 53 -3.14 -45.47 -18.31
CA ILE A 53 -3.72 -45.05 -17.03
C ILE A 53 -3.66 -43.52 -16.88
N MET A 54 -2.53 -42.90 -17.23
CA MET A 54 -2.40 -41.43 -17.17
C MET A 54 -3.37 -40.73 -18.14
N ALA A 55 -3.52 -41.24 -19.35
CA ALA A 55 -4.46 -40.69 -20.33
C ALA A 55 -5.92 -40.80 -19.84
N ASN A 56 -6.27 -41.93 -19.25
CA ASN A 56 -7.60 -42.19 -18.69
C ASN A 56 -7.91 -41.33 -17.49
N LEU A 57 -6.96 -41.17 -16.55
CA LEU A 57 -7.11 -40.26 -15.39
C LEU A 57 -7.23 -38.79 -15.84
N LYS A 58 -6.40 -38.37 -16.81
CA LYS A 58 -6.47 -37.03 -17.39
C LYS A 58 -7.83 -36.78 -18.07
N SER A 59 -8.32 -37.73 -18.83
CA SER A 59 -9.66 -37.67 -19.46
C SER A 59 -10.77 -37.58 -18.43
N THR A 60 -10.70 -38.36 -17.34
CA THR A 60 -11.66 -38.33 -16.25
C THR A 60 -11.65 -36.97 -15.54
N ALA A 61 -10.47 -36.46 -15.21
CA ALA A 61 -10.32 -35.14 -14.55
C ALA A 61 -10.85 -34.00 -15.42
N LEU A 62 -10.53 -33.99 -16.73
CA LEU A 62 -11.03 -32.98 -17.66
C LEU A 62 -12.56 -33.04 -17.80
N TRP A 63 -13.12 -34.26 -17.91
CA TRP A 63 -14.56 -34.44 -17.96
C TRP A 63 -15.22 -33.85 -16.69
N MET A 64 -14.68 -34.10 -15.50
CA MET A 64 -15.19 -33.52 -14.26
C MET A 64 -15.09 -31.98 -14.22
N CYS A 65 -14.01 -31.42 -14.78
CA CYS A 65 -13.86 -29.95 -14.89
C CYS A 65 -14.93 -29.35 -15.84
N ASP A 66 -15.32 -30.04 -16.89
CA ASP A 66 -16.24 -29.54 -17.90
C ASP A 66 -17.73 -29.82 -17.56
N ALA A 67 -18.00 -30.82 -16.71
CA ALA A 67 -19.36 -31.26 -16.37
C ALA A 67 -20.20 -30.26 -15.57
N GLY A 68 -19.57 -29.19 -15.06
CA GLY A 68 -20.23 -28.16 -14.24
C GLY A 68 -20.58 -28.67 -12.85
N GLN A 69 -20.83 -27.70 -11.95
CA GLN A 69 -21.07 -27.97 -10.52
C GLN A 69 -22.45 -28.56 -10.21
N ASP A 70 -23.36 -28.55 -11.19
CA ASP A 70 -24.73 -29.04 -10.99
C ASP A 70 -24.84 -30.57 -11.09
N GLN A 71 -23.75 -31.23 -11.49
CA GLN A 71 -23.70 -32.68 -11.58
C GLN A 71 -23.24 -33.29 -10.25
N TYR A 72 -24.19 -33.84 -9.50
CA TYR A 72 -23.89 -34.75 -8.40
C TYR A 72 -23.40 -36.07 -8.97
N TYR A 73 -22.22 -36.52 -8.58
CA TYR A 73 -21.68 -37.78 -8.99
C TYR A 73 -22.23 -38.89 -8.08
N GLU A 74 -23.16 -39.66 -8.62
CA GLU A 74 -23.66 -40.84 -7.92
C GLU A 74 -22.49 -41.78 -7.58
N LYS A 75 -22.37 -42.14 -6.29
CA LYS A 75 -21.21 -42.85 -5.73
C LYS A 75 -20.90 -44.15 -6.48
N SER A 76 -21.90 -44.94 -6.85
CA SER A 76 -21.73 -46.21 -7.56
C SER A 76 -21.18 -46.05 -8.98
N SER A 77 -21.74 -45.15 -9.78
CA SER A 77 -21.30 -44.89 -11.15
C SER A 77 -19.96 -44.19 -11.21
N PHE A 78 -19.65 -43.28 -10.25
CA PHE A 78 -18.36 -42.67 -10.14
C PHE A 78 -17.24 -43.70 -9.87
N TYR A 79 -17.43 -44.57 -8.85
CA TYR A 79 -16.40 -45.57 -8.54
C TYR A 79 -16.24 -46.60 -9.62
N GLN A 80 -17.30 -47.02 -10.31
CA GLN A 80 -17.16 -47.90 -11.49
C GLN A 80 -16.31 -47.28 -12.59
N ARG A 81 -16.54 -45.98 -12.88
CA ARG A 81 -15.73 -45.26 -13.89
C ARG A 81 -14.28 -45.11 -13.45
N VAL A 82 -14.04 -44.75 -12.20
CA VAL A 82 -12.66 -44.64 -11.66
C VAL A 82 -11.96 -46.00 -11.72
N LYS A 83 -12.63 -47.06 -11.30
CA LYS A 83 -12.07 -48.42 -11.32
C LYS A 83 -11.70 -48.87 -12.73
N LEU A 84 -12.53 -48.59 -13.74
CA LEU A 84 -12.22 -48.86 -15.13
C LEU A 84 -11.00 -48.09 -15.62
N ASN A 85 -10.90 -46.80 -15.23
CA ASN A 85 -9.84 -45.92 -15.70
C ASN A 85 -8.51 -46.07 -14.92
N THR A 86 -8.53 -46.77 -13.80
CA THR A 86 -7.34 -47.16 -13.02
C THR A 86 -7.04 -48.65 -13.13
N ALA A 87 -7.64 -49.35 -14.07
CA ALA A 87 -7.42 -50.79 -14.26
C ALA A 87 -5.93 -51.10 -14.42
N GLY A 88 -5.39 -51.95 -13.52
CA GLY A 88 -3.95 -52.27 -13.47
C GLY A 88 -3.13 -51.48 -12.46
N ASP A 89 -3.72 -50.47 -11.73
CA ASP A 89 -3.06 -49.77 -10.62
C ASP A 89 -4.05 -49.59 -9.44
N GLU A 90 -4.13 -50.62 -8.61
CA GLU A 90 -5.07 -50.69 -7.50
C GLU A 90 -4.78 -49.63 -6.44
N SER A 91 -3.52 -49.21 -6.31
CA SER A 91 -3.11 -48.15 -5.36
C SER A 91 -3.71 -46.79 -5.71
N LEU A 92 -3.88 -46.46 -6.99
CA LEU A 92 -4.52 -45.21 -7.44
C LEU A 92 -6.02 -45.25 -7.16
N PHE A 93 -6.68 -46.38 -7.38
CA PHE A 93 -8.09 -46.56 -7.07
C PHE A 93 -8.34 -46.36 -5.57
N GLU A 94 -7.56 -47.03 -4.71
CA GLU A 94 -7.65 -46.90 -3.27
C GLU A 94 -7.37 -45.44 -2.79
N ALA A 95 -6.45 -44.72 -3.41
CA ALA A 95 -6.17 -43.33 -3.08
C ALA A 95 -7.36 -42.43 -3.38
N ILE A 96 -8.03 -42.63 -4.55
CA ILE A 96 -9.24 -41.88 -4.90
C ILE A 96 -10.40 -42.26 -3.97
N GLU A 97 -10.58 -43.52 -3.69
CA GLU A 97 -11.63 -44.02 -2.79
C GLU A 97 -11.49 -43.44 -1.39
N ARG A 98 -10.29 -43.49 -0.81
CA ARG A 98 -10.00 -42.90 0.51
C ARG A 98 -10.24 -41.42 0.52
N GLY A 99 -9.79 -40.69 -0.50
CA GLY A 99 -9.94 -39.23 -0.59
C GLY A 99 -11.39 -38.77 -0.82
N THR A 100 -12.24 -39.63 -1.37
CA THR A 100 -13.66 -39.31 -1.65
C THR A 100 -14.61 -39.84 -0.58
N ASN A 101 -14.16 -40.65 0.36
CA ASN A 101 -14.99 -41.30 1.38
C ASN A 101 -15.09 -40.51 2.69
N LEU A 102 -15.06 -39.18 2.63
CA LEU A 102 -15.19 -38.26 3.78
C LEU A 102 -16.68 -37.90 4.04
N ASP A 103 -17.55 -38.92 4.13
CA ASP A 103 -19.01 -38.72 4.08
C ASP A 103 -19.66 -38.30 5.42
N HIS A 104 -18.93 -38.18 6.50
CA HIS A 104 -19.56 -38.12 7.83
C HIS A 104 -19.53 -36.78 8.56
N ASP A 105 -18.75 -35.81 8.08
CA ASP A 105 -18.66 -34.47 8.67
C ASP A 105 -18.56 -33.39 7.59
N PRO A 106 -19.62 -32.55 7.43
CA PRO A 106 -19.61 -31.47 6.44
C PRO A 106 -18.45 -30.48 6.63
N GLU A 107 -18.05 -30.22 7.86
CA GLU A 107 -16.93 -29.32 8.16
C GLU A 107 -15.57 -29.95 7.82
N ALA A 108 -15.40 -31.25 8.03
CA ALA A 108 -14.20 -31.98 7.61
C ALA A 108 -14.12 -32.01 6.07
N LEU A 109 -15.25 -32.18 5.39
CA LEU A 109 -15.31 -32.15 3.93
C LEU A 109 -14.92 -30.77 3.39
N LYS A 110 -15.48 -29.69 3.96
CA LYS A 110 -15.14 -28.30 3.59
C LYS A 110 -13.67 -28.00 3.78
N ARG A 111 -13.10 -28.40 4.92
CA ARG A 111 -11.65 -28.25 5.21
C ARG A 111 -10.78 -29.01 4.21
N SER A 112 -11.13 -30.25 3.91
CA SER A 112 -10.39 -31.06 2.92
C SER A 112 -10.42 -30.44 1.52
N VAL A 113 -11.56 -29.91 1.09
CA VAL A 113 -11.70 -29.22 -0.21
C VAL A 113 -10.79 -27.98 -0.27
N ILE A 114 -10.78 -27.17 0.79
CA ILE A 114 -9.93 -25.96 0.87
C ILE A 114 -8.44 -26.36 0.85
N GLU A 115 -8.04 -27.37 1.61
CA GLU A 115 -6.66 -27.81 1.69
C GLU A 115 -6.15 -28.38 0.35
N VAL A 116 -6.90 -29.30 -0.26
CA VAL A 116 -6.52 -29.89 -1.55
C VAL A 116 -6.49 -28.84 -2.65
N ARG A 117 -7.44 -27.90 -2.67
CA ARG A 117 -7.43 -26.77 -3.60
C ARG A 117 -6.18 -25.90 -3.44
N LYS A 118 -5.77 -25.61 -2.20
CA LYS A 118 -4.55 -24.87 -1.89
C LYS A 118 -3.30 -25.59 -2.42
N GLU A 119 -3.22 -26.89 -2.24
CA GLU A 119 -2.10 -27.68 -2.74
C GLU A 119 -2.01 -27.68 -4.29
N ILE A 120 -3.16 -27.83 -4.98
CA ILE A 120 -3.22 -27.77 -6.44
C ILE A 120 -2.79 -26.37 -6.93
N ARG A 121 -3.23 -25.30 -6.26
CA ARG A 121 -2.83 -23.93 -6.58
C ARG A 121 -1.33 -23.71 -6.39
N GLN A 122 -0.78 -24.18 -5.27
CA GLN A 122 0.65 -24.08 -5.01
C GLN A 122 1.47 -24.82 -6.07
N TYR A 123 1.04 -26.02 -6.44
CA TYR A 123 1.69 -26.78 -7.50
C TYR A 123 1.66 -26.02 -8.84
N PHE A 124 0.49 -25.53 -9.23
CA PHE A 124 0.32 -24.74 -10.46
C PHE A 124 1.24 -23.51 -10.47
N ASN A 125 1.26 -22.75 -9.39
CA ASN A 125 2.11 -21.56 -9.26
C ASN A 125 3.60 -21.92 -9.36
N GLN A 126 4.04 -22.99 -8.70
CA GLN A 126 5.44 -23.47 -8.79
C GLN A 126 5.85 -23.81 -10.22
N ILE A 127 4.97 -24.49 -10.98
CA ILE A 127 5.24 -24.81 -12.38
C ILE A 127 5.32 -23.53 -13.21
N LYS A 128 4.42 -22.58 -13.03
CA LYS A 128 4.43 -21.31 -13.76
C LYS A 128 5.66 -20.47 -13.46
N ILE A 129 6.05 -20.36 -12.20
CA ILE A 129 7.30 -19.70 -11.79
C ILE A 129 8.51 -20.38 -12.46
N LYS A 130 8.58 -21.72 -12.42
CA LYS A 130 9.66 -22.48 -13.07
C LYS A 130 9.71 -22.25 -14.58
N GLU A 131 8.55 -22.20 -15.26
CA GLU A 131 8.48 -21.89 -16.69
C GLU A 131 9.04 -20.50 -17.01
N ILE A 132 8.65 -19.47 -16.23
CA ILE A 132 9.10 -18.09 -16.41
C ILE A 132 10.60 -17.97 -16.18
N ILE A 133 11.12 -18.57 -15.11
CA ILE A 133 12.56 -18.56 -14.81
C ILE A 133 13.36 -19.31 -15.88
N THR A 134 12.84 -20.44 -16.36
CA THR A 134 13.49 -21.23 -17.43
C THR A 134 13.53 -20.46 -18.73
N ASP A 135 12.44 -19.76 -19.08
CA ASP A 135 12.40 -18.89 -20.27
C ASP A 135 13.40 -17.74 -20.15
N ALA A 136 13.44 -17.06 -18.99
CA ALA A 136 14.41 -16.01 -18.72
C ALA A 136 15.86 -16.53 -18.87
N ASN A 137 16.19 -17.65 -18.23
CA ASN A 137 17.49 -18.27 -18.30
C ASN A 137 17.88 -18.66 -19.74
N ARG A 138 16.94 -19.21 -20.50
CA ARG A 138 17.16 -19.57 -21.91
C ARG A 138 17.44 -18.32 -22.77
N ARG A 139 16.69 -17.23 -22.57
CA ARG A 139 16.92 -15.97 -23.32
C ARG A 139 18.28 -15.37 -22.98
N VAL A 140 18.64 -15.30 -21.70
CA VAL A 140 19.91 -14.74 -21.24
C VAL A 140 21.12 -15.52 -21.76
N ASN A 141 21.07 -16.84 -21.72
CA ASN A 141 22.24 -17.68 -22.04
C ASN A 141 22.38 -18.02 -23.54
N TYR A 142 21.28 -18.07 -24.31
CA TYR A 142 21.32 -18.55 -25.68
C TYR A 142 20.88 -17.53 -26.73
N ARG A 143 20.24 -16.41 -26.32
CA ARG A 143 19.78 -15.36 -27.24
C ARG A 143 19.89 -13.96 -26.64
N PRO A 144 21.07 -13.59 -26.10
CA PRO A 144 21.23 -12.30 -25.42
C PRO A 144 21.00 -11.10 -26.36
N GLU A 145 21.21 -11.27 -27.66
CA GLU A 145 20.97 -10.25 -28.70
C GLU A 145 19.50 -9.88 -28.88
N THR A 146 18.56 -10.74 -28.42
CA THR A 146 17.13 -10.48 -28.48
C THR A 146 16.60 -9.75 -27.26
N ILE A 147 17.46 -9.45 -26.26
CA ILE A 147 17.07 -8.87 -24.99
C ILE A 147 17.20 -7.36 -25.06
N ASN A 148 16.10 -6.66 -24.80
CA ASN A 148 16.16 -5.28 -24.35
C ASN A 148 16.40 -5.28 -22.83
N TRP A 149 17.62 -5.03 -22.41
CA TRP A 149 18.03 -5.10 -21.01
C TRP A 149 17.30 -4.09 -20.13
N ASP A 150 16.87 -2.95 -20.69
CA ASP A 150 16.13 -1.91 -19.94
C ASP A 150 14.73 -2.37 -19.54
N THR A 151 14.11 -3.27 -20.32
CA THR A 151 12.75 -3.76 -20.07
C THR A 151 12.70 -5.20 -19.56
N PHE A 152 13.76 -5.98 -19.76
CA PHE A 152 13.79 -7.42 -19.51
C PHE A 152 13.41 -7.80 -18.07
N VAL A 153 13.99 -7.10 -17.09
CA VAL A 153 13.73 -7.35 -15.66
C VAL A 153 12.28 -7.03 -15.33
N HIS A 154 11.77 -5.91 -15.82
CA HIS A 154 10.38 -5.49 -15.59
C HIS A 154 9.37 -6.43 -16.24
N GLU A 155 9.64 -6.91 -17.47
CA GLU A 155 8.79 -7.89 -18.15
C GLU A 155 8.68 -9.21 -17.36
N HIS A 156 9.81 -9.67 -16.81
CA HIS A 156 9.84 -10.92 -16.04
C HIS A 156 9.25 -10.74 -14.64
N ALA A 157 9.48 -9.60 -13.98
CA ALA A 157 8.84 -9.27 -12.71
C ALA A 157 7.31 -9.20 -12.85
N ALA A 158 6.79 -8.53 -13.88
CA ALA A 158 5.36 -8.47 -14.17
C ALA A 158 4.75 -9.87 -14.45
N ARG A 159 5.50 -10.75 -15.11
CA ARG A 159 5.07 -12.15 -15.34
C ARG A 159 5.07 -12.99 -14.06
N LEU A 160 5.96 -12.71 -13.11
CA LEU A 160 6.05 -13.41 -11.81
C LEU A 160 5.05 -12.89 -10.80
N GLU A 161 4.69 -11.60 -10.87
CA GLU A 161 3.80 -10.92 -9.90
C GLU A 161 2.52 -11.72 -9.55
N PRO A 162 1.76 -12.31 -10.51
CA PRO A 162 0.57 -13.10 -10.21
C PRO A 162 0.82 -14.33 -9.33
N TYR A 163 2.06 -14.82 -9.29
CA TYR A 163 2.46 -16.04 -8.59
C TYR A 163 3.25 -15.80 -7.31
N MET A 164 3.60 -14.54 -7.01
CA MET A 164 4.41 -14.17 -5.82
C MET A 164 3.61 -14.25 -4.52
N ASN A 165 2.29 -14.10 -4.58
CA ASN A 165 1.42 -14.20 -3.41
C ASN A 165 1.04 -15.67 -3.15
N ILE A 166 1.90 -16.42 -2.46
CA ILE A 166 1.71 -17.84 -2.08
C ILE A 166 0.81 -18.00 -0.83
N GLY A 167 0.08 -16.97 -0.44
CA GLY A 167 -0.91 -17.03 0.63
C GLY A 167 -2.28 -16.68 0.09
N ASP A 168 -3.20 -17.64 0.04
CA ASP A 168 -4.63 -17.48 -0.23
C ASP A 168 -5.05 -16.74 -1.52
N ALA A 169 -4.31 -16.89 -2.61
CA ALA A 169 -4.73 -16.38 -3.90
C ALA A 169 -5.76 -17.31 -4.58
N GLY A 170 -6.92 -17.36 -3.99
CA GLY A 170 -8.11 -17.96 -4.60
C GLY A 170 -9.16 -16.96 -5.02
N ALA A 171 -9.02 -15.73 -4.53
CA ALA A 171 -9.83 -14.61 -4.97
C ALA A 171 -8.88 -13.54 -5.49
N SER A 172 -8.89 -13.34 -6.80
CA SER A 172 -8.30 -12.18 -7.41
C SER A 172 -8.75 -10.94 -6.64
N GLU A 173 -7.84 -10.20 -6.02
CA GLU A 173 -8.10 -8.90 -5.42
C GLU A 173 -8.85 -8.86 -4.07
N MET A 174 -9.39 -9.96 -3.53
CA MET A 174 -9.95 -9.99 -2.18
C MET A 174 -8.81 -9.91 -1.15
N ILE A 175 -8.82 -8.86 -0.34
CA ILE A 175 -7.78 -8.59 0.66
C ILE A 175 -8.13 -9.25 2.00
N ASP A 176 -9.37 -9.09 2.43
CA ASP A 176 -9.92 -9.65 3.65
C ASP A 176 -11.35 -10.15 3.37
N GLU A 177 -11.75 -11.26 3.97
CA GLU A 177 -13.09 -11.80 3.93
C GLU A 177 -13.65 -11.88 5.35
N PHE A 178 -14.83 -11.32 5.55
CA PHE A 178 -15.58 -11.45 6.81
C PHE A 178 -16.75 -12.40 6.57
N ASP A 179 -16.60 -13.63 7.04
CA ASP A 179 -17.62 -14.67 6.95
C ASP A 179 -18.20 -14.90 8.34
N PHE A 180 -19.53 -14.77 8.48
CA PHE A 180 -20.25 -14.99 9.75
C PHE A 180 -20.21 -16.47 10.18
N ASP A 181 -20.03 -17.39 9.25
CA ASP A 181 -19.95 -18.82 9.53
C ASP A 181 -18.52 -19.24 9.96
N ASN A 182 -17.51 -18.37 9.74
CA ASN A 182 -16.13 -18.59 10.17
C ASN A 182 -15.79 -17.71 11.38
N ILE A 183 -16.21 -18.15 12.56
CA ILE A 183 -16.08 -17.42 13.82
C ILE A 183 -14.64 -17.03 14.11
N ASP A 184 -13.67 -17.93 13.91
CA ASP A 184 -12.25 -17.66 14.23
C ASP A 184 -11.65 -16.56 13.34
N ALA A 185 -11.98 -16.56 12.06
CA ALA A 185 -11.52 -15.51 11.14
C ALA A 185 -12.22 -14.18 11.44
N ALA A 186 -13.53 -14.22 11.71
CA ALA A 186 -14.31 -13.05 12.09
C ALA A 186 -13.79 -12.38 13.38
N LEU A 187 -13.51 -13.18 14.43
CA LEU A 187 -12.95 -12.68 15.69
C LEU A 187 -11.58 -12.05 15.52
N LYS A 188 -10.72 -12.60 14.65
CA LYS A 188 -9.42 -11.99 14.34
C LYS A 188 -9.56 -10.62 13.67
N LEU A 189 -10.51 -10.49 12.74
CA LEU A 189 -10.79 -9.21 12.08
C LEU A 189 -11.39 -8.19 13.06
N PHE A 190 -12.31 -8.62 13.96
CA PHE A 190 -12.82 -7.76 15.01
C PHE A 190 -11.72 -7.32 15.99
N GLN A 191 -10.83 -8.22 16.40
CA GLN A 191 -9.72 -7.85 17.27
C GLN A 191 -8.80 -6.85 16.58
N LYS A 192 -8.45 -7.08 15.30
CA LYS A 192 -7.68 -6.12 14.51
C LYS A 192 -8.34 -4.75 14.45
N ALA A 193 -9.66 -4.69 14.18
CA ALA A 193 -10.42 -3.45 14.15
C ALA A 193 -10.42 -2.74 15.52
N LYS A 194 -10.53 -3.51 16.62
CA LYS A 194 -10.43 -2.97 17.98
C LYS A 194 -9.05 -2.41 18.28
N ASP A 195 -7.99 -3.14 17.94
CA ASP A 195 -6.61 -2.69 18.15
C ASP A 195 -6.30 -1.42 17.35
N GLU A 196 -6.87 -1.29 16.14
CA GLU A 196 -6.80 -0.05 15.34
C GLU A 196 -7.57 1.10 16.00
N GLU A 197 -8.70 0.83 16.69
CA GLU A 197 -9.44 1.84 17.46
C GLU A 197 -8.72 2.27 18.74
N ASP A 198 -7.99 1.40 19.41
CA ASP A 198 -7.26 1.68 20.66
C ASP A 198 -6.04 2.60 20.46
N SER A 199 -5.90 3.21 19.27
CA SER A 199 -4.90 4.23 18.95
C SER A 199 -3.44 3.75 18.98
N ILE A 200 -3.22 2.48 18.80
CA ILE A 200 -1.87 1.91 18.67
C ILE A 200 -1.24 2.41 17.36
N GLY A 201 -0.06 3.04 17.46
CA GLY A 201 0.68 3.53 16.29
C GLY A 201 0.22 4.88 15.72
N ILE A 202 -0.48 5.71 16.51
CA ILE A 202 -0.77 7.10 16.13
C ILE A 202 0.51 7.90 16.11
N MET A 203 0.73 8.64 15.01
CA MET A 203 1.84 9.56 14.84
C MET A 203 1.37 11.00 15.08
N SER A 204 1.78 11.58 16.19
CA SER A 204 1.51 12.98 16.50
C SER A 204 2.47 13.91 15.77
N PHE A 205 1.97 15.09 15.42
CA PHE A 205 2.75 16.16 14.80
C PHE A 205 3.10 17.25 15.80
N GLY A 206 4.03 18.14 15.46
CA GLY A 206 4.52 19.20 16.33
C GLY A 206 3.50 20.29 16.68
N LEU A 207 2.31 20.28 16.03
CA LEU A 207 1.29 21.32 16.18
C LEU A 207 -0.02 20.75 16.72
N GLN A 208 -0.49 21.25 17.85
CA GLN A 208 -1.72 20.77 18.49
C GLN A 208 -2.96 20.97 17.59
N GLY A 209 -3.09 22.11 16.95
CA GLY A 209 -4.21 22.39 16.04
C GLY A 209 -4.18 21.49 14.82
N PHE A 210 -3.00 21.21 14.29
CA PHE A 210 -2.86 20.27 13.17
C PHE A 210 -3.27 18.83 13.59
N ASN A 211 -2.86 18.39 14.79
CA ASN A 211 -3.28 17.09 15.34
C ASN A 211 -4.81 17.00 15.51
N ARG A 212 -5.50 18.09 15.89
CA ARG A 212 -6.97 18.11 16.00
C ARG A 212 -7.67 17.82 14.68
N MET A 213 -7.04 18.09 13.54
CA MET A 213 -7.61 17.79 12.23
C MET A 213 -7.85 16.29 12.01
N TRP A 214 -7.15 15.41 12.75
CA TRP A 214 -7.40 13.97 12.78
C TRP A 214 -8.51 13.55 13.77
N GLY A 215 -9.25 14.50 14.33
CA GLY A 215 -10.34 14.26 15.24
C GLY A 215 -9.89 13.71 16.60
N LYS A 216 -10.63 12.76 17.16
CA LYS A 216 -10.37 12.22 18.49
C LYS A 216 -8.98 11.61 18.66
N LYS A 217 -8.42 11.04 17.60
CA LYS A 217 -7.11 10.34 17.65
C LYS A 217 -5.92 11.28 17.69
N ARG A 218 -6.09 12.51 17.27
CA ARG A 218 -5.08 13.58 17.35
C ARG A 218 -3.72 13.20 16.74
N GLY A 219 -3.73 12.60 15.55
CA GLY A 219 -2.53 12.22 14.81
C GLY A 219 -2.83 11.24 13.69
N ALA A 220 -1.87 11.04 12.80
CA ALA A 220 -2.00 10.13 11.66
C ALA A 220 -1.86 8.68 12.09
N ARG A 221 -2.59 7.80 11.41
CA ARG A 221 -2.46 6.35 11.57
C ARG A 221 -1.39 5.80 10.64
N GLN A 222 -0.80 4.69 11.03
CA GLN A 222 -0.02 3.88 10.10
C GLN A 222 -0.91 3.43 8.93
N GLY A 223 -0.39 3.55 7.69
CA GLY A 223 -1.12 3.19 6.47
C GLY A 223 -2.03 4.29 5.91
N GLU A 224 -2.16 5.46 6.56
CA GLU A 224 -2.87 6.60 5.97
C GLU A 224 -2.04 7.29 4.89
N PHE A 225 -2.72 7.77 3.86
CA PHE A 225 -2.15 8.51 2.74
C PHE A 225 -2.60 9.97 2.79
N LEU A 226 -1.65 10.86 3.05
CA LEU A 226 -1.85 12.31 3.14
C LEU A 226 -1.44 13.02 1.85
N ILE A 227 -2.32 13.87 1.31
CA ILE A 227 -1.98 14.84 0.27
C ILE A 227 -1.97 16.25 0.86
N ILE A 228 -0.92 17.02 0.55
CA ILE A 228 -0.78 18.43 0.91
C ILE A 228 -0.94 19.27 -0.36
N GLY A 229 -2.09 19.90 -0.54
CA GLY A 229 -2.35 20.81 -1.66
C GLY A 229 -1.85 22.22 -1.35
N ALA A 230 -1.02 22.80 -2.24
CA ALA A 230 -0.60 24.19 -2.12
C ALA A 230 -0.27 24.81 -3.48
N LEU A 231 -0.38 26.13 -3.58
CA LEU A 231 0.17 26.89 -4.70
C LEU A 231 1.71 26.86 -4.65
N PRO A 232 2.42 27.15 -5.77
CA PRO A 232 3.86 27.35 -5.75
C PRO A 232 4.28 28.36 -4.67
N HIS A 233 5.38 28.05 -3.97
CA HIS A 233 5.97 28.87 -2.90
C HIS A 233 5.10 29.08 -1.66
N MET A 234 4.03 28.27 -1.48
CA MET A 234 3.13 28.33 -0.31
C MET A 234 3.43 27.20 0.70
N TYR A 235 4.71 26.98 0.97
CA TYR A 235 5.23 26.12 2.04
C TYR A 235 4.93 24.61 1.90
N LYS A 236 4.62 24.11 0.71
CA LYS A 236 4.30 22.67 0.53
C LYS A 236 5.42 21.73 0.94
N SER A 237 6.65 21.98 0.45
CA SER A 237 7.84 21.18 0.78
C SER A 237 8.29 21.41 2.22
N GLY A 238 8.17 22.65 2.72
CA GLY A 238 8.44 22.98 4.12
C GLY A 238 7.53 22.22 5.09
N LEU A 239 6.22 22.16 4.81
CA LEU A 239 5.28 21.40 5.64
C LEU A 239 5.55 19.89 5.57
N CYS A 240 5.95 19.37 4.41
CA CYS A 240 6.35 17.98 4.26
C CYS A 240 7.60 17.67 5.12
N MET A 241 8.57 18.56 5.12
CA MET A 241 9.77 18.46 5.98
C MET A 241 9.42 18.59 7.47
N ASP A 242 8.48 19.47 7.83
CA ASP A 242 7.97 19.58 9.19
C ASP A 242 7.32 18.29 9.66
N ILE A 243 6.45 17.70 8.85
CA ILE A 243 5.81 16.41 9.18
C ILE A 243 6.88 15.33 9.40
N PHE A 244 7.89 15.27 8.54
CA PHE A 244 9.01 14.35 8.69
C PHE A 244 9.73 14.50 10.03
N ARG A 245 10.18 15.71 10.35
CA ARG A 245 10.88 15.96 11.63
C ARG A 245 9.97 15.75 12.85
N TRP A 246 8.69 16.12 12.79
CA TRP A 246 7.75 15.90 13.89
C TRP A 246 7.55 14.42 14.19
N ILE A 247 7.44 13.58 13.17
CA ILE A 247 7.35 12.13 13.39
C ILE A 247 8.60 11.63 14.09
N CYS A 248 9.79 12.07 13.69
CA CYS A 248 11.04 11.69 14.33
C CYS A 248 11.16 12.18 15.77
N LEU A 249 10.68 13.42 16.06
CA LEU A 249 10.91 14.07 17.35
C LEU A 249 9.91 13.70 18.44
N TYR A 250 8.63 13.47 18.07
CA TYR A 250 7.53 13.41 19.01
C TYR A 250 6.85 12.06 19.15
N ASN A 251 7.37 11.03 18.49
CA ASN A 251 6.77 9.70 18.50
C ASN A 251 7.77 8.62 18.86
N THR A 252 7.36 7.72 19.75
CA THR A 252 8.11 6.50 20.03
C THR A 252 7.60 5.41 19.10
N PRO A 253 8.48 4.68 18.35
CA PRO A 253 8.04 3.67 17.42
C PRO A 253 7.40 2.47 18.13
N ILE A 254 6.25 2.04 17.61
CA ILE A 254 5.62 0.77 18.01
C ILE A 254 5.93 -0.26 16.93
N ARG A 255 6.76 -1.23 17.26
CA ARG A 255 7.24 -2.26 16.34
C ARG A 255 6.21 -3.36 16.18
N LYS A 256 5.90 -3.76 14.96
CA LYS A 256 5.16 -4.99 14.66
C LYS A 256 6.08 -6.20 14.78
N ASP A 257 7.33 -6.05 14.33
CA ASP A 257 8.37 -7.06 14.47
C ASP A 257 9.50 -6.52 15.38
N PRO A 258 9.68 -7.08 16.60
CA PRO A 258 10.70 -6.61 17.52
C PRO A 258 12.14 -6.80 17.02
N LYS A 259 12.34 -7.62 15.98
CA LYS A 259 13.67 -7.83 15.35
C LYS A 259 14.01 -6.77 14.31
N LYS A 260 13.04 -6.00 13.85
CA LYS A 260 13.24 -4.98 12.84
C LYS A 260 13.49 -3.60 13.44
N GLN A 261 14.28 -2.79 12.73
CA GLN A 261 14.55 -1.41 13.12
C GLN A 261 13.51 -0.49 12.47
N PRO A 262 12.71 0.27 13.25
CA PRO A 262 11.76 1.23 12.70
C PRO A 262 12.46 2.29 11.87
N LEU A 263 11.94 2.56 10.67
CA LEU A 263 12.53 3.47 9.69
C LEU A 263 11.54 4.56 9.29
N ILE A 264 12.03 5.80 9.21
CA ILE A 264 11.36 6.93 8.58
C ILE A 264 12.19 7.40 7.40
N VAL A 265 11.54 7.63 6.26
CA VAL A 265 12.20 8.05 5.03
C VAL A 265 11.65 9.40 4.57
N TYR A 266 12.55 10.31 4.19
CA TYR A 266 12.26 11.50 3.40
C TYR A 266 12.85 11.32 2.02
N CYS A 267 12.00 11.29 0.99
CA CYS A 267 12.38 11.16 -0.41
C CYS A 267 12.10 12.47 -1.15
N SER A 268 13.09 13.03 -1.79
CA SER A 268 12.95 14.22 -2.64
C SER A 268 13.12 13.86 -4.10
N PHE A 269 12.28 14.46 -4.95
CA PHE A 269 12.41 14.48 -6.40
C PHE A 269 12.62 15.89 -6.94
N GLU A 270 12.26 16.92 -6.14
CA GLU A 270 12.32 18.32 -6.55
C GLU A 270 13.68 18.95 -6.22
N ASN A 271 14.17 18.73 -5.00
CA ASN A 271 15.37 19.36 -4.51
C ASN A 271 16.47 18.34 -4.24
N ASP A 272 17.70 18.74 -4.53
CA ASP A 272 18.90 17.98 -4.17
C ASP A 272 18.98 17.74 -2.65
N LEU A 273 19.68 16.68 -2.27
CA LEU A 273 19.82 16.29 -0.88
C LEU A 273 20.57 17.31 0.00
N PRO A 274 21.68 17.95 -0.46
CA PRO A 274 22.39 18.91 0.37
C PRO A 274 21.53 20.10 0.86
N PRO A 275 20.78 20.82 0.01
CA PRO A 275 19.90 21.88 0.48
C PRO A 275 18.79 21.38 1.42
N ASN A 276 18.24 20.18 1.22
CA ASN A 276 17.25 19.60 2.12
C ASN A 276 17.82 19.32 3.52
N ILE A 277 19.04 18.76 3.59
CA ILE A 277 19.73 18.53 4.88
C ILE A 277 20.02 19.87 5.58
N MET A 278 20.48 20.86 4.83
CA MET A 278 20.73 22.21 5.37
C MET A 278 19.46 22.87 5.89
N GLN A 279 18.36 22.75 5.15
CA GLN A 279 17.07 23.26 5.58
C GLN A 279 16.60 22.59 6.87
N LEU A 280 16.71 21.26 6.95
CA LEU A 280 16.35 20.51 8.16
C LEU A 280 17.19 20.93 9.37
N TYR A 281 18.50 21.09 9.19
CA TYR A 281 19.39 21.58 10.26
C TYR A 281 18.99 22.97 10.74
N LYS A 282 18.77 23.89 9.81
CA LYS A 282 18.32 25.25 10.12
C LYS A 282 17.00 25.25 10.89
N LEU A 283 15.98 24.56 10.38
CA LEU A 283 14.69 24.44 11.03
C LEU A 283 14.82 24.00 12.49
N LEU A 284 15.58 22.95 12.75
CA LEU A 284 15.76 22.42 14.11
C LEU A 284 16.54 23.39 15.00
N LYS A 285 17.65 23.98 14.53
CA LYS A 285 18.47 24.90 15.30
C LYS A 285 17.76 26.22 15.56
N GLU A 286 17.13 26.80 14.56
CA GLU A 286 16.39 28.06 14.67
C GLU A 286 15.18 27.92 15.58
N HIS A 287 14.48 26.78 15.57
CA HIS A 287 13.40 26.48 16.53
C HIS A 287 13.91 26.40 17.97
N GLU A 288 15.09 25.83 18.17
CA GLU A 288 15.67 25.66 19.50
C GLU A 288 16.23 26.97 20.05
N THR A 289 16.93 27.77 19.24
CA THR A 289 17.68 28.93 19.66
C THR A 289 16.93 30.24 19.45
N GLY A 290 15.97 30.29 18.54
CA GLY A 290 15.34 31.54 18.08
C GLY A 290 16.25 32.46 17.26
N ILE A 291 17.43 31.96 16.84
CA ILE A 291 18.45 32.73 16.14
C ILE A 291 18.65 32.17 14.75
N THR A 292 18.71 33.06 13.75
CA THR A 292 18.99 32.65 12.35
C THR A 292 20.36 31.99 12.23
N VAL A 293 20.39 30.83 11.59
CA VAL A 293 21.62 30.07 11.32
C VAL A 293 22.28 30.58 10.06
N ASP A 294 23.53 31.08 10.17
CA ASP A 294 24.36 31.38 9.01
C ASP A 294 25.04 30.09 8.48
N PRO A 295 24.73 29.65 7.25
CA PRO A 295 25.35 28.44 6.69
C PRO A 295 26.87 28.46 6.64
N LYS A 296 27.50 29.64 6.57
CA LYS A 296 28.94 29.80 6.48
C LYS A 296 29.68 29.48 7.79
N THR A 297 28.98 29.52 8.91
CA THR A 297 29.56 29.31 10.26
C THR A 297 29.32 27.88 10.78
N ILE A 298 28.69 27.01 9.98
CA ILE A 298 28.32 25.67 10.42
C ILE A 298 29.56 24.76 10.40
N ASP A 299 29.88 24.15 11.55
CA ASP A 299 30.72 22.97 11.59
C ASP A 299 29.94 21.73 11.13
N VAL A 300 30.41 21.08 10.06
CA VAL A 300 29.70 19.97 9.40
C VAL A 300 29.57 18.76 10.33
N LYS A 301 30.59 18.48 11.14
CA LYS A 301 30.59 17.35 12.06
C LYS A 301 29.62 17.58 13.21
N GLU A 302 29.65 18.77 13.80
CA GLU A 302 28.71 19.16 14.85
C GLU A 302 27.27 19.15 14.34
N ALA A 303 27.03 19.63 13.11
CA ALA A 303 25.72 19.61 12.48
C ALA A 303 25.21 18.18 12.27
N PHE A 304 26.07 17.27 11.82
CA PHE A 304 25.71 15.87 11.68
C PHE A 304 25.37 15.21 13.01
N GLU A 305 26.21 15.36 14.02
CA GLU A 305 25.96 14.77 15.35
C GLU A 305 24.70 15.37 15.98
N TYR A 306 24.45 16.66 15.79
CA TYR A 306 23.23 17.31 16.25
C TYR A 306 21.98 16.70 15.57
N LEU A 307 21.96 16.61 14.24
CA LEU A 307 20.85 16.03 13.49
C LEU A 307 20.59 14.57 13.92
N LYS A 308 21.65 13.78 14.00
CA LYS A 308 21.57 12.38 14.44
C LYS A 308 20.99 12.27 15.84
N ALA A 309 21.52 13.04 16.79
CA ALA A 309 21.06 13.04 18.18
C ALA A 309 19.57 13.44 18.29
N ARG A 310 19.12 14.42 17.49
CA ARG A 310 17.75 14.91 17.56
C ARG A 310 16.77 13.96 16.85
N LEU A 311 17.06 13.51 15.63
CA LEU A 311 16.14 12.75 14.82
C LEU A 311 16.03 11.27 15.22
N GLN A 312 17.06 10.73 15.86
CA GLN A 312 17.09 9.33 16.29
C GLN A 312 16.86 9.14 17.79
N ALA A 313 16.63 10.22 18.53
CA ALA A 313 16.44 10.20 19.99
C ALA A 313 15.30 9.27 20.43
N THR A 314 14.26 9.14 19.62
CA THR A 314 13.07 8.34 19.92
C THR A 314 13.19 6.88 19.50
N GLY A 315 14.30 6.51 18.84
CA GLY A 315 14.59 5.12 18.44
C GLY A 315 14.27 4.79 16.96
N TYR A 316 13.93 5.77 16.15
CA TYR A 316 13.82 5.59 14.70
C TYR A 316 15.20 5.58 14.02
N ALA A 317 15.36 4.72 13.02
CA ALA A 317 16.32 4.95 11.96
C ALA A 317 15.74 6.00 10.99
N VAL A 318 16.61 6.82 10.43
CA VAL A 318 16.20 7.91 9.53
C VAL A 318 17.02 7.87 8.26
N LYS A 319 16.36 7.93 7.11
CA LYS A 319 17.01 8.04 5.81
C LYS A 319 16.43 9.23 5.05
N MET A 320 17.32 10.00 4.41
CA MET A 320 16.95 11.00 3.41
C MET A 320 17.54 10.56 2.08
N VAL A 321 16.70 10.53 1.02
CA VAL A 321 17.09 10.06 -0.30
C VAL A 321 16.64 11.06 -1.36
N HIS A 322 17.39 11.15 -2.45
CA HIS A 322 17.04 11.92 -3.63
C HIS A 322 17.19 11.01 -4.85
N TYR A 323 16.21 11.03 -5.74
CA TYR A 323 16.21 10.28 -6.98
C TYR A 323 15.91 11.20 -8.15
N ASP A 324 16.54 10.93 -9.30
CA ASP A 324 16.17 11.58 -10.56
C ASP A 324 14.79 11.10 -11.01
N PRO A 325 13.78 11.99 -11.05
CA PRO A 325 12.41 11.60 -11.38
C PRO A 325 12.22 11.17 -12.85
N THR A 326 13.17 11.46 -13.73
CA THR A 326 13.04 11.26 -15.18
C THR A 326 12.70 9.82 -15.54
N ASN A 327 13.36 8.86 -14.90
CA ASN A 327 13.16 7.44 -15.17
C ASN A 327 12.70 6.64 -13.95
N TYR A 328 12.68 7.23 -12.76
CA TYR A 328 12.26 6.58 -11.53
C TYR A 328 10.73 6.39 -11.51
N THR A 329 10.29 5.16 -11.34
CA THR A 329 8.89 4.75 -11.42
C THR A 329 8.35 4.37 -10.04
N TYR A 330 7.01 4.18 -9.93
CA TYR A 330 6.41 3.63 -8.72
C TYR A 330 6.93 2.23 -8.38
N GLN A 331 7.29 1.42 -9.38
CA GLN A 331 7.87 0.09 -9.19
C GLN A 331 9.24 0.18 -8.52
N ASP A 332 10.10 1.10 -8.98
CA ASP A 332 11.41 1.32 -8.36
C ASP A 332 11.27 1.76 -6.90
N MET A 333 10.28 2.60 -6.60
CA MET A 333 9.96 3.00 -5.22
C MET A 333 9.50 1.80 -4.38
N PHE A 334 8.64 0.93 -4.91
CA PHE A 334 8.17 -0.25 -4.21
C PHE A 334 9.29 -1.25 -3.96
N ASP A 335 10.14 -1.49 -4.96
CA ASP A 335 11.31 -2.36 -4.84
C ASP A 335 12.30 -1.82 -3.81
N GLN A 336 12.47 -0.50 -3.75
CA GLN A 336 13.33 0.13 -2.75
C GLN A 336 12.76 -0.03 -1.32
N VAL A 337 11.45 0.07 -1.14
CA VAL A 337 10.80 -0.20 0.15
C VAL A 337 11.00 -1.66 0.56
N ILE A 338 10.75 -2.60 -0.36
CA ILE A 338 10.95 -4.04 -0.13
C ILE A 338 12.42 -4.32 0.23
N LYS A 339 13.35 -3.69 -0.46
CA LYS A 339 14.78 -3.82 -0.16
C LYS A 339 15.11 -3.39 1.27
N TRP A 340 14.59 -2.27 1.74
CA TRP A 340 14.78 -1.86 3.15
C TRP A 340 14.14 -2.85 4.13
N GLU A 341 12.95 -3.38 3.81
CA GLU A 341 12.32 -4.42 4.64
C GLU A 341 13.17 -5.69 4.75
N LEU A 342 13.86 -6.08 3.65
CA LEU A 342 14.81 -7.21 3.62
C LEU A 342 16.13 -6.91 4.35
N GLU A 343 16.56 -5.65 4.38
CA GLU A 343 17.71 -5.17 5.14
C GLU A 343 17.45 -5.13 6.66
N GLY A 344 16.25 -5.50 7.11
CA GLY A 344 15.88 -5.56 8.52
C GLY A 344 15.21 -4.29 9.05
N TYR A 345 14.72 -3.42 8.18
CA TYR A 345 13.93 -2.27 8.58
C TYR A 345 12.42 -2.57 8.59
N GLU A 346 11.68 -1.86 9.44
CA GLU A 346 10.23 -1.74 9.43
C GLU A 346 9.88 -0.29 9.10
N LEU A 347 9.38 -0.05 7.90
CA LEU A 347 9.08 1.31 7.45
C LEU A 347 7.78 1.80 8.07
N HIS A 348 7.83 2.87 8.86
CA HIS A 348 6.67 3.46 9.52
C HIS A 348 6.12 4.66 8.78
N ALA A 349 6.98 5.50 8.22
CA ALA A 349 6.57 6.66 7.44
C ALA A 349 7.48 6.89 6.22
N PHE A 350 6.86 7.30 5.12
CA PHE A 350 7.53 7.68 3.88
C PHE A 350 6.99 9.04 3.42
N LEU A 351 7.81 10.06 3.51
CA LEU A 351 7.50 11.42 3.06
C LEU A 351 8.13 11.61 1.67
N CYS A 352 7.31 11.96 0.69
CA CYS A 352 7.73 12.03 -0.72
C CYS A 352 7.50 13.43 -1.29
N ASP A 353 8.54 14.20 -1.53
CA ASP A 353 8.47 15.58 -2.04
C ASP A 353 8.97 15.65 -3.50
N TYR A 354 8.08 15.55 -4.48
CA TYR A 354 6.69 15.16 -4.44
C TYR A 354 6.37 14.09 -5.50
N LEU A 355 5.39 13.26 -5.22
CA LEU A 355 5.06 12.04 -5.98
C LEU A 355 4.78 12.29 -7.48
N ASN A 356 4.12 13.42 -7.81
CA ASN A 356 3.74 13.74 -9.19
C ASN A 356 4.93 14.05 -10.13
N MET A 357 6.14 14.19 -9.62
CA MET A 357 7.34 14.31 -10.46
C MET A 357 7.81 12.98 -11.02
N MET A 358 7.41 11.89 -10.40
CA MET A 358 7.83 10.55 -10.78
C MET A 358 7.35 10.18 -12.19
N SER A 359 8.15 9.40 -12.91
CA SER A 359 7.78 8.87 -14.23
C SER A 359 6.48 8.07 -14.17
N LEU A 360 5.54 8.40 -15.06
CA LEU A 360 4.25 7.69 -15.19
C LEU A 360 4.35 6.39 -15.99
N LYS A 361 5.56 5.91 -16.29
CA LYS A 361 5.78 4.64 -16.99
C LYS A 361 5.19 3.48 -16.15
N GLY A 362 4.37 2.65 -16.78
CA GLY A 362 3.68 1.54 -16.13
C GLY A 362 2.36 1.90 -15.45
N CYS A 363 1.97 3.19 -15.41
CA CYS A 363 0.64 3.60 -15.01
C CYS A 363 -0.37 3.42 -16.14
N ASP A 364 -1.64 3.29 -15.78
CA ASP A 364 -2.73 3.19 -16.75
C ASP A 364 -3.03 4.55 -17.38
N HIS A 365 -2.80 4.67 -18.69
CA HIS A 365 -3.10 5.85 -19.49
C HIS A 365 -4.49 5.80 -20.12
N SER A 366 -5.26 4.72 -19.92
CA SER A 366 -6.62 4.60 -20.41
C SER A 366 -7.56 5.50 -19.59
N GLY A 367 -8.31 6.37 -20.25
CA GLY A 367 -9.34 7.15 -19.59
C GLY A 367 -9.19 8.68 -19.71
N ALA A 368 -9.81 9.40 -18.76
CA ALA A 368 -9.84 10.86 -18.76
C ALA A 368 -8.45 11.47 -18.51
N THR A 369 -8.30 12.74 -18.89
CA THR A 369 -7.11 13.54 -18.62
C THR A 369 -6.69 13.41 -17.15
N GLY A 370 -5.43 13.07 -16.91
CA GLY A 370 -4.90 12.84 -15.57
C GLY A 370 -5.10 11.39 -15.02
N GLY A 371 -5.61 10.47 -15.83
CA GLY A 371 -5.83 9.07 -15.43
C GLY A 371 -4.56 8.39 -14.92
N ALA A 372 -3.43 8.58 -15.60
CA ALA A 372 -2.14 8.00 -15.20
C ALA A 372 -1.64 8.55 -13.84
N ILE A 373 -1.81 9.85 -13.58
CA ILE A 373 -1.47 10.45 -12.28
C ILE A 373 -2.36 9.85 -11.19
N ARG A 374 -3.65 9.74 -11.45
CA ARG A 374 -4.59 9.11 -10.53
C ARG A 374 -4.22 7.66 -10.23
N ASP A 375 -3.83 6.89 -11.25
CA ASP A 375 -3.38 5.50 -11.10
C ASP A 375 -2.10 5.40 -10.27
N LEU A 376 -1.11 6.29 -10.49
CA LEU A 376 0.09 6.41 -9.67
C LEU A 376 -0.26 6.58 -8.18
N TYR A 377 -1.16 7.52 -7.85
CA TYR A 377 -1.57 7.78 -6.47
C TYR A 377 -2.30 6.58 -5.86
N ARG A 378 -3.22 5.97 -6.61
CA ARG A 378 -3.96 4.79 -6.17
C ARG A 378 -3.04 3.60 -5.88
N ARG A 379 -2.08 3.30 -6.78
CA ARG A 379 -1.10 2.23 -6.59
C ARG A 379 -0.22 2.48 -5.39
N THR A 380 0.31 3.70 -5.26
CA THR A 380 1.14 4.10 -4.12
C THR A 380 0.37 3.97 -2.81
N ARG A 381 -0.87 4.50 -2.75
CA ARG A 381 -1.71 4.36 -1.56
C ARG A 381 -1.94 2.89 -1.19
N ASN A 382 -2.35 2.06 -2.15
CA ASN A 382 -2.64 0.66 -1.89
C ASN A 382 -1.40 -0.11 -1.41
N PHE A 383 -0.23 0.17 -1.98
CA PHE A 383 1.02 -0.46 -1.57
C PHE A 383 1.43 -0.05 -0.16
N MET A 384 1.42 1.24 0.15
CA MET A 384 1.82 1.78 1.44
C MET A 384 0.83 1.41 2.56
N SER A 385 -0.47 1.53 2.29
CA SER A 385 -1.52 1.21 3.26
C SER A 385 -1.50 -0.27 3.70
N ARG A 386 -1.35 -1.20 2.76
CA ARG A 386 -1.25 -2.65 3.06
C ARG A 386 -0.06 -2.99 3.96
N ARG A 387 1.02 -2.21 3.89
CA ARG A 387 2.21 -2.36 4.74
C ARG A 387 2.11 -1.61 6.07
N GLY A 388 1.07 -0.79 6.23
CA GLY A 388 0.91 0.08 7.39
C GLY A 388 1.93 1.22 7.41
N ILE A 389 2.35 1.70 6.23
CA ILE A 389 3.29 2.81 6.08
C ILE A 389 2.48 4.09 5.94
N PHE A 390 2.67 5.05 6.86
CA PHE A 390 2.14 6.40 6.66
C PHE A 390 2.86 7.05 5.48
N PHE A 391 2.10 7.53 4.51
CA PHE A 391 2.64 8.18 3.34
C PHE A 391 2.13 9.61 3.23
N ALA A 392 3.03 10.58 3.01
CA ALA A 392 2.64 11.95 2.77
C ALA A 392 3.36 12.52 1.56
N THR A 393 2.62 13.26 0.72
CA THR A 393 3.17 13.91 -0.46
C THR A 393 2.52 15.26 -0.70
N PRO A 394 3.30 16.32 -0.99
CA PRO A 394 2.77 17.55 -1.55
C PRO A 394 2.24 17.33 -2.97
N HIS A 395 1.29 18.18 -3.37
CA HIS A 395 0.86 18.30 -4.76
C HIS A 395 0.53 19.75 -5.09
N GLN A 396 0.94 20.21 -6.25
CA GLN A 396 0.72 21.57 -6.68
C GLN A 396 -0.75 21.79 -7.06
N LEU A 397 -1.31 22.93 -6.63
CA LEU A 397 -2.64 23.35 -7.07
C LEU A 397 -2.58 23.97 -8.47
N SER A 398 -3.64 23.75 -9.24
CA SER A 398 -3.77 24.20 -10.61
C SER A 398 -3.85 25.73 -10.73
N PRO A 399 -3.56 26.31 -11.92
CA PRO A 399 -3.75 27.73 -12.15
C PRO A 399 -5.16 28.24 -11.87
N GLY A 400 -6.19 27.39 -11.98
CA GLY A 400 -7.58 27.72 -11.65
C GLY A 400 -7.75 28.10 -10.17
N ALA A 401 -7.02 27.49 -9.26
CA ALA A 401 -7.03 27.86 -7.85
C ALA A 401 -6.51 29.30 -7.61
N ARG A 402 -5.55 29.78 -8.42
CA ARG A 402 -5.03 31.15 -8.31
C ARG A 402 -6.09 32.23 -8.58
N GLN A 403 -7.12 31.91 -9.36
CA GLN A 403 -8.19 32.87 -9.64
C GLN A 403 -9.02 33.15 -8.38
N LEU A 404 -9.13 32.18 -7.47
CA LEU A 404 -9.84 32.35 -6.19
C LEU A 404 -9.14 33.37 -5.31
N VAL A 405 -7.80 33.40 -5.28
CA VAL A 405 -7.02 34.43 -4.57
C VAL A 405 -7.30 35.84 -5.10
N ARG A 406 -7.51 35.97 -6.42
CA ARG A 406 -7.75 37.28 -7.07
C ARG A 406 -9.17 37.80 -6.85
N ASN A 407 -10.13 36.92 -6.68
CA ASN A 407 -11.55 37.23 -6.64
C ASN A 407 -12.16 37.22 -5.22
N GLY A 408 -11.42 36.78 -4.24
CA GLY A 408 -11.90 36.61 -2.86
C GLY A 408 -10.93 37.11 -1.81
N SER A 409 -11.23 36.79 -0.56
CA SER A 409 -10.30 36.99 0.54
C SER A 409 -9.21 35.93 0.46
N GLU A 410 -7.96 36.35 0.37
CA GLU A 410 -6.80 35.46 0.39
C GLU A 410 -6.77 34.61 1.68
N GLU A 411 -7.35 35.12 2.73
CA GLU A 411 -7.44 34.49 4.04
C GLU A 411 -8.32 33.25 4.04
N ASP A 412 -9.36 33.21 3.21
CA ASP A 412 -10.28 32.08 3.05
C ASP A 412 -9.85 31.09 1.96
N PHE A 413 -8.77 31.37 1.25
CA PHE A 413 -8.30 30.57 0.12
C PHE A 413 -8.26 29.06 0.44
N ALA A 414 -7.63 28.67 1.56
CA ALA A 414 -7.51 27.29 1.93
C ALA A 414 -8.88 26.62 2.17
N LYS A 415 -9.86 27.36 2.72
CA LYS A 415 -11.23 26.88 2.91
C LYS A 415 -11.97 26.72 1.61
N GLU A 416 -11.76 27.64 0.66
CA GLU A 416 -12.43 27.62 -0.62
C GLU A 416 -11.92 26.53 -1.56
N VAL A 417 -10.63 26.18 -1.47
CA VAL A 417 -10.00 25.17 -2.33
C VAL A 417 -10.26 23.75 -1.85
N ALA A 418 -10.34 23.56 -0.55
CA ALA A 418 -10.47 22.21 0.07
C ALA A 418 -11.67 21.44 -0.52
N THR A 419 -11.47 20.21 -0.93
CA THR A 419 -12.46 19.27 -1.51
C THR A 419 -12.97 19.64 -2.91
N LYS A 420 -12.44 20.67 -3.55
CA LYS A 420 -12.92 21.12 -4.87
C LYS A 420 -12.06 20.62 -6.04
N GLY A 421 -11.04 19.82 -5.79
CA GLY A 421 -10.27 19.17 -6.85
C GLY A 421 -9.41 20.11 -7.69
N TYR A 422 -8.89 21.19 -7.13
CA TYR A 422 -8.01 22.14 -7.80
C TYR A 422 -6.56 21.64 -7.92
N TYR A 423 -6.33 20.37 -8.17
CA TYR A 423 -5.00 19.81 -8.33
C TYR A 423 -4.50 19.91 -9.77
N ASP A 424 -3.22 20.23 -9.94
CA ASP A 424 -2.59 20.32 -11.26
C ASP A 424 -2.48 18.94 -11.91
N GLY A 425 -2.79 18.86 -13.19
CA GLY A 425 -2.74 17.64 -13.97
C GLY A 425 -3.83 16.60 -13.69
N CYS A 426 -4.47 16.60 -12.50
CA CYS A 426 -5.56 15.67 -12.19
C CYS A 426 -6.47 16.15 -11.05
N SER A 427 -7.64 16.63 -11.37
CA SER A 427 -8.60 17.17 -10.39
C SER A 427 -9.17 16.15 -9.38
N LYS A 428 -8.99 14.85 -9.62
CA LYS A 428 -9.57 13.77 -8.79
C LYS A 428 -8.56 13.07 -7.90
N ILE A 429 -7.38 13.64 -7.70
CA ILE A 429 -6.32 13.04 -6.85
C ILE A 429 -6.77 12.92 -5.40
N ASP A 430 -7.53 13.89 -4.89
CA ASP A 430 -8.09 13.87 -3.55
C ASP A 430 -8.89 12.60 -3.26
N GLN A 431 -9.49 12.00 -4.30
CA GLN A 431 -10.27 10.76 -4.16
C GLN A 431 -9.40 9.56 -3.80
N GLU A 432 -8.13 9.58 -4.19
CA GLU A 432 -7.17 8.50 -3.90
C GLU A 432 -6.45 8.67 -2.54
N ALA A 433 -6.56 9.86 -1.90
CA ALA A 433 -6.02 10.10 -0.57
C ALA A 433 -7.00 9.69 0.55
N ASP A 434 -6.45 9.43 1.74
CA ASP A 434 -7.25 9.26 2.95
C ASP A 434 -7.52 10.61 3.61
N ILE A 435 -6.53 11.49 3.56
CA ILE A 435 -6.56 12.84 4.12
C ILE A 435 -6.05 13.85 3.09
N GLU A 436 -6.74 14.98 3.02
CA GLU A 436 -6.37 16.18 2.27
C GLU A 436 -6.13 17.34 3.23
N ILE A 437 -4.98 17.99 3.10
CA ILE A 437 -4.66 19.25 3.77
C ILE A 437 -4.33 20.28 2.70
N ILE A 438 -5.01 21.43 2.73
CA ILE A 438 -4.67 22.60 1.92
C ILE A 438 -3.84 23.56 2.77
N SER A 439 -2.70 23.96 2.24
CA SER A 439 -1.75 24.89 2.87
C SER A 439 -1.67 26.18 2.07
N HIS A 440 -1.72 27.33 2.75
CA HIS A 440 -1.55 28.62 2.12
C HIS A 440 -0.92 29.62 3.10
N ILE A 441 -0.02 30.47 2.63
CA ILE A 441 0.54 31.57 3.42
C ILE A 441 -0.20 32.85 3.04
N VAL A 442 -0.69 33.55 4.06
CA VAL A 442 -1.32 34.87 3.90
C VAL A 442 -0.51 35.90 4.68
N GLU A 443 -0.54 37.14 4.21
CA GLU A 443 0.05 38.27 4.92
C GLU A 443 -1.04 39.25 5.35
N VAL A 444 -1.15 39.48 6.65
CA VAL A 444 -2.12 40.39 7.25
C VAL A 444 -1.36 41.39 8.12
N ASN A 445 -1.47 42.68 7.80
CA ASN A 445 -0.80 43.78 8.53
C ASN A 445 0.74 43.58 8.66
N GLY A 446 1.39 43.05 7.60
CA GLY A 446 2.84 42.80 7.60
C GLY A 446 3.29 41.57 8.39
N ILE A 447 2.33 40.74 8.86
CA ILE A 447 2.61 39.51 9.58
C ILE A 447 2.17 38.34 8.67
N LYS A 448 3.07 37.37 8.49
CA LYS A 448 2.77 36.16 7.71
C LYS A 448 2.14 35.08 8.59
N TYR A 449 1.13 34.43 8.06
CA TYR A 449 0.44 33.32 8.71
C TYR A 449 0.34 32.14 7.76
N LEU A 450 0.56 30.94 8.27
CA LEU A 450 0.23 29.71 7.59
C LEU A 450 -1.20 29.30 7.93
N THR A 451 -2.04 29.22 6.92
CA THR A 451 -3.41 28.68 7.02
C THR A 451 -3.41 27.24 6.57
N LEU A 452 -3.99 26.37 7.37
CA LEU A 452 -4.14 24.95 7.08
C LEU A 452 -5.61 24.57 7.14
N LYS A 453 -6.11 23.97 6.07
CA LYS A 453 -7.48 23.47 6.01
C LYS A 453 -7.49 21.98 5.67
N ARG A 454 -8.11 21.18 6.53
CA ARG A 454 -8.43 19.81 6.21
C ARG A 454 -9.67 19.77 5.30
N GLY A 455 -9.53 19.21 4.14
CA GLY A 455 -10.63 18.86 3.25
C GLY A 455 -11.21 17.49 3.59
N LYS A 456 -10.90 16.50 2.75
CA LYS A 456 -11.32 15.12 2.95
C LYS A 456 -10.62 14.47 4.15
N HIS A 457 -11.37 13.62 4.87
CA HIS A 457 -10.83 12.61 5.77
C HIS A 457 -11.74 11.38 5.73
N ARG A 458 -11.18 10.24 5.33
CA ARG A 458 -11.97 9.04 5.04
C ARG A 458 -12.56 8.39 6.30
N TYR A 459 -11.87 8.45 7.42
CA TYR A 459 -12.16 7.65 8.61
C TYR A 459 -12.69 8.43 9.81
N ASN A 460 -12.88 9.76 9.71
CA ASN A 460 -13.23 10.55 10.88
C ASN A 460 -14.26 11.65 10.62
N VAL A 461 -15.21 11.76 11.54
CA VAL A 461 -16.04 12.95 11.67
C VAL A 461 -15.39 13.86 12.71
N THR A 462 -14.87 15.00 12.25
CA THR A 462 -14.28 16.02 13.10
C THR A 462 -15.18 17.26 13.08
N PRO A 463 -15.37 17.97 14.20
CA PRO A 463 -16.08 19.24 14.20
C PRO A 463 -15.49 20.20 13.14
N VAL A 464 -16.34 20.91 12.42
CA VAL A 464 -15.92 21.85 11.36
C VAL A 464 -14.92 22.86 11.91
N SER A 465 -15.08 23.30 13.17
CA SER A 465 -14.18 24.20 13.88
C SER A 465 -12.73 23.71 13.98
N ASP A 466 -12.53 22.39 13.99
CA ASP A 466 -11.20 21.77 14.10
C ASP A 466 -10.57 21.40 12.76
N THR A 467 -11.24 21.74 11.64
CA THR A 467 -10.75 21.47 10.29
C THR A 467 -9.98 22.62 9.66
N PHE A 468 -9.87 23.74 10.35
CA PHE A 468 -9.14 24.91 9.89
C PHE A 468 -8.34 25.50 11.06
N VAL A 469 -7.06 25.75 10.83
CA VAL A 469 -6.17 26.37 11.82
C VAL A 469 -5.22 27.35 11.15
N VAL A 470 -4.77 28.31 11.92
CA VAL A 470 -3.85 29.36 11.51
C VAL A 470 -2.67 29.40 12.47
N TYR A 471 -1.48 29.47 11.94
CA TYR A 471 -0.25 29.61 12.71
C TYR A 471 0.55 30.82 12.23
N ARG A 472 1.16 31.56 13.16
CA ARG A 472 2.09 32.60 12.77
C ARG A 472 3.28 31.95 12.05
N PHE A 473 3.61 32.47 10.87
CA PHE A 473 4.76 32.03 10.10
C PHE A 473 5.93 32.98 10.38
N MET A 474 6.97 32.44 10.99
CA MET A 474 8.14 33.22 11.41
C MET A 474 9.19 33.23 10.31
N GLU A 475 9.94 34.33 10.18
CA GLU A 475 11.09 34.37 9.25
C GLU A 475 12.21 33.45 9.72
N VAL A 476 12.34 33.26 11.03
CA VAL A 476 13.31 32.39 11.68
C VAL A 476 12.56 31.15 12.19
N GLY A 477 12.95 29.96 11.74
CA GLY A 477 12.38 28.68 12.18
C GLY A 477 10.99 28.35 11.62
N GLY A 478 10.43 29.15 10.72
CA GLY A 478 9.14 28.87 10.08
C GLY A 478 7.96 28.83 11.05
N ILE A 479 7.42 27.64 11.35
CA ILE A 479 6.32 27.45 12.31
C ILE A 479 6.87 26.91 13.62
N VAL A 480 6.51 27.53 14.73
CA VAL A 480 6.97 27.09 16.07
C VAL A 480 6.11 25.93 16.57
N ASP A 481 6.77 24.85 16.94
CA ASP A 481 6.12 23.66 17.51
C ASP A 481 5.47 23.97 18.86
N ASP A 482 4.21 23.56 19.05
CA ASP A 482 3.45 23.80 20.28
C ASP A 482 2.94 22.51 20.96
N ILE A 483 3.36 21.32 20.48
CA ILE A 483 2.88 20.04 21.03
C ILE A 483 3.08 19.90 22.55
N ASN A 484 4.18 20.44 23.07
CA ASN A 484 4.54 20.42 24.49
C ASN A 484 4.45 21.80 25.15
N LYS A 485 3.73 22.74 24.55
CA LYS A 485 3.57 24.14 24.99
C LYS A 485 2.09 24.52 24.93
N PRO A 486 1.67 25.68 25.41
CA PRO A 486 0.33 26.20 25.18
C PRO A 486 0.02 26.26 23.67
N ASP A 487 -1.20 25.88 23.31
CA ASP A 487 -1.66 25.87 21.91
C ASP A 487 -1.57 27.26 21.29
N THR A 488 -0.80 27.38 20.23
CA THR A 488 -0.59 28.62 19.49
C THR A 488 -1.48 28.78 18.28
N SER A 489 -2.29 27.75 17.98
CA SER A 489 -3.23 27.81 16.86
C SER A 489 -4.31 28.85 17.09
N ARG A 490 -4.65 29.55 16.03
CA ARG A 490 -5.74 30.54 16.01
C ARG A 490 -6.86 30.03 15.12
N LYS A 491 -8.08 30.50 15.41
CA LYS A 491 -9.25 30.26 14.58
C LYS A 491 -9.68 31.60 13.99
N ILE A 492 -10.03 31.63 12.70
CA ILE A 492 -10.76 32.77 12.14
C ILE A 492 -12.17 32.65 12.66
N VAL A 493 -12.62 33.60 13.41
CA VAL A 493 -14.04 33.76 13.76
C VAL A 493 -14.62 34.63 12.65
N GLY A 494 -15.49 34.05 11.84
CA GLY A 494 -15.99 34.65 10.60
C GLY A 494 -16.51 36.06 10.77
N GLY A 495 -15.96 37.01 10.01
CA GLY A 495 -16.48 38.36 9.87
C GLY A 495 -16.36 39.29 11.07
N ASP A 496 -16.10 38.79 12.23
CA ASP A 496 -15.87 39.58 13.43
C ASP A 496 -14.39 39.95 13.51
N THR A 497 -14.10 41.11 12.99
CA THR A 497 -12.96 41.88 13.43
C THR A 497 -13.13 42.04 14.93
N LEU A 498 -12.40 41.30 15.70
CA LEU A 498 -12.02 41.52 17.10
C LEU A 498 -12.94 42.44 17.88
N ALA A 499 -13.83 41.87 18.62
CA ALA A 499 -14.56 42.54 19.69
C ALA A 499 -13.69 43.00 20.87
N ASP A 500 -12.41 42.75 20.86
CA ASP A 500 -11.49 43.21 21.90
C ASP A 500 -10.56 44.29 21.36
N GLY A 501 -10.78 45.51 21.87
CA GLY A 501 -10.15 46.79 21.53
C GLY A 501 -8.65 46.90 21.72
N GLY A 502 -7.93 45.92 21.33
CA GLY A 502 -6.48 45.99 21.22
C GLY A 502 -6.09 45.54 19.84
N GLY A 503 -5.60 46.40 18.97
CA GLY A 503 -5.18 46.20 17.61
C GLY A 503 -4.45 44.90 17.31
N GLY A 504 -5.11 43.79 17.58
CA GLY A 504 -4.68 42.44 17.23
C GLY A 504 -5.03 42.12 15.79
N PRO A 505 -4.31 41.19 15.18
CA PRO A 505 -4.58 40.81 13.83
C PRO A 505 -5.99 40.20 13.65
N PHE A 506 -6.53 40.25 12.49
CA PHE A 506 -7.81 39.73 12.02
C PHE A 506 -8.14 38.28 12.49
N TRP A 507 -7.20 37.64 13.06
CA TRP A 507 -7.17 36.28 13.56
C TRP A 507 -7.11 36.27 15.11
N ALA A 508 -8.21 36.20 15.74
CA ALA A 508 -8.27 36.00 17.19
C ALA A 508 -8.75 34.60 17.56
#